data_1dbc0e6e5b238af4c80f048211e0e7c9
#
_entry.id   1dbc0e6e5b238af4c80f048211e0e7c9
#
_cell.length_a   1.000
_cell.length_b   1.000
_cell.length_c   1.000
_cell.angle_alpha   90.00
_cell.angle_beta   90.00
_cell.angle_gamma   90.00
#
_symmetry.space_group_name_H-M   'P 1'
#
loop_
_entity.id
_entity.type
_entity.pdbx_description
1 polymer ?
#
loop_
_entity_poly.entity_id
_entity_poly.type
_entity_poly.pdbx_seq_one_letter_code
_entity_poly.pdbx_strand_id
1 'polypeptide(L)'
;MQRELCWVRTWVRTWVRTTEADRSVRPRPTRQAGVAEWAKVARRIRVPLGFAFAVLYFWLARPTWRWLAMGAILIVPGLLIRALASGHVRKNEALAMSGPYAYTRNPLYLGSLLMGIGFAVAARSWWVGVVLVVMFFAIYLPVIRDEEAFLRGKFPEFGEYARRVPRMFPRIAAAGSDDGAGFSFALYIQHREYNALIGALAMTAALIVKMVVRGWVAG
;
A
#
# COMPACT_ATOMS: atom_id res chain seq x y z
N MET A 1 -23.17 -8.54 19.51
CA MET A 1 -22.95 -7.74 18.32
C MET A 1 -22.94 -6.22 18.57
N GLN A 2 -22.84 -5.75 19.82
CA GLN A 2 -22.77 -4.32 20.20
C GLN A 2 -21.41 -3.86 20.78
N ARG A 3 -20.43 -4.73 20.96
CA ARG A 3 -19.11 -4.39 21.53
C ARG A 3 -18.08 -3.87 20.51
N GLU A 4 -18.27 -4.16 19.25
CA GLU A 4 -17.29 -3.78 18.19
C GLU A 4 -17.38 -2.31 17.77
N LEU A 5 -18.54 -1.66 17.97
CA LEU A 5 -18.73 -0.25 17.59
C LEU A 5 -18.22 0.75 18.64
N CYS A 6 -17.97 0.29 19.86
CA CYS A 6 -17.48 1.16 20.93
C CYS A 6 -16.00 1.58 20.71
N TRP A 7 -15.18 0.71 20.15
CA TRP A 7 -13.75 0.97 19.89
C TRP A 7 -13.51 2.03 18.82
N VAL A 8 -14.28 1.99 17.73
CA VAL A 8 -14.19 2.98 16.66
C VAL A 8 -14.65 4.37 17.15
N ARG A 9 -15.70 4.43 17.97
CA ARG A 9 -16.20 5.70 18.53
C ARG A 9 -15.28 6.31 19.58
N THR A 10 -14.58 5.50 20.35
CA THR A 10 -13.61 6.00 21.36
C THR A 10 -12.37 6.52 20.66
N TRP A 11 -11.90 5.84 19.62
CA TRP A 11 -10.71 6.25 18.84
C TRP A 11 -10.95 7.58 18.10
N VAL A 12 -12.11 7.75 17.48
CA VAL A 12 -12.51 9.01 16.81
C VAL A 12 -12.66 10.15 17.82
N ARG A 13 -13.24 9.92 19.01
CA ARG A 13 -13.44 10.96 20.03
C ARG A 13 -12.15 11.41 20.72
N THR A 14 -11.19 10.52 20.95
CA THR A 14 -9.90 10.90 21.54
C THR A 14 -9.08 11.72 20.55
N TRP A 15 -9.20 11.42 19.25
CA TRP A 15 -8.50 12.14 18.18
C TRP A 15 -9.08 13.54 17.93
N VAL A 16 -10.37 13.72 18.10
CA VAL A 16 -11.05 15.04 17.93
C VAL A 16 -10.79 15.95 19.12
N ARG A 17 -10.63 15.42 20.34
CA ARG A 17 -10.49 16.24 21.56
C ARG A 17 -9.10 16.87 21.76
N THR A 18 -8.07 16.37 21.13
CA THR A 18 -6.72 16.95 21.19
C THR A 18 -6.50 18.11 20.21
N THR A 19 -7.47 18.42 19.37
CA THR A 19 -7.35 19.48 18.35
C THR A 19 -8.05 20.80 18.73
N GLU A 20 -8.72 20.88 19.89
CA GLU A 20 -9.47 22.08 20.28
C GLU A 20 -8.73 23.05 21.22
N ALA A 21 -7.54 22.70 21.72
CA ALA A 21 -6.88 23.45 22.78
C ALA A 21 -5.90 24.55 22.31
N ASP A 22 -5.68 24.76 21.00
CA ASP A 22 -4.79 25.87 20.55
C ASP A 22 -5.28 26.56 19.28
N ARG A 23 -6.30 27.43 19.45
CA ARG A 23 -6.81 28.29 18.36
C ARG A 23 -6.19 29.70 18.33
N SER A 24 -5.19 30.03 19.10
CA SER A 24 -4.71 31.43 19.23
C SER A 24 -3.47 31.76 18.42
N VAL A 25 -2.77 30.78 17.86
CA VAL A 25 -1.63 31.04 16.95
C VAL A 25 -1.80 30.23 15.69
N ARG A 26 -2.41 30.80 14.66
CA ARG A 26 -2.35 30.21 13.31
C ARG A 26 -0.95 30.43 12.75
N PRO A 27 -0.03 29.44 12.77
CA PRO A 27 1.20 29.55 12.02
C PRO A 27 0.84 29.62 10.54
N ARG A 28 1.52 30.47 9.78
CA ARG A 28 1.42 30.48 8.32
C ARG A 28 1.61 29.06 7.81
N PRO A 29 0.81 28.60 6.83
CA PRO A 29 0.93 27.23 6.33
C PRO A 29 2.33 27.05 5.76
N THR A 30 3.18 26.40 6.53
CA THR A 30 4.49 25.96 6.06
C THR A 30 4.26 24.89 4.99
N ARG A 31 5.19 24.77 4.03
CA ARG A 31 5.13 23.77 2.96
C ARG A 31 4.88 22.34 3.53
N GLN A 32 5.29 22.09 4.78
CA GLN A 32 5.05 20.86 5.52
C GLN A 32 3.58 20.68 5.95
N ALA A 33 2.88 21.77 6.34
CA ALA A 33 1.45 21.69 6.69
C ALA A 33 0.58 21.33 5.48
N GLY A 34 0.89 21.85 4.29
CA GLY A 34 0.18 21.51 3.07
C GLY A 34 0.37 20.04 2.65
N VAL A 35 1.57 19.49 2.86
CA VAL A 35 1.85 18.06 2.57
C VAL A 35 1.10 17.14 3.52
N ALA A 36 1.01 17.49 4.82
CA ALA A 36 0.27 16.71 5.81
C ALA A 36 -1.25 16.75 5.56
N GLU A 37 -1.79 17.90 5.13
CA GLU A 37 -3.19 18.00 4.74
C GLU A 37 -3.50 17.18 3.50
N TRP A 38 -2.66 17.26 2.48
CA TRP A 38 -2.79 16.43 1.28
C TRP A 38 -2.72 14.94 1.59
N ALA A 39 -1.82 14.50 2.47
CA ALA A 39 -1.74 13.11 2.89
C ALA A 39 -3.03 12.60 3.56
N LYS A 40 -3.74 13.45 4.32
CA LYS A 40 -5.06 13.10 4.88
C LYS A 40 -6.12 12.92 3.79
N VAL A 41 -6.15 13.83 2.81
CA VAL A 41 -7.04 13.73 1.65
C VAL A 41 -6.71 12.48 0.84
N ALA A 42 -5.43 12.25 0.53
CA ALA A 42 -4.95 11.10 -0.23
C ALA A 42 -5.35 9.77 0.42
N ARG A 43 -5.27 9.66 1.76
CA ARG A 43 -5.75 8.48 2.50
C ARG A 43 -7.25 8.24 2.32
N ARG A 44 -8.06 9.31 2.27
CA ARG A 44 -9.52 9.20 2.12
C ARG A 44 -9.93 8.82 0.71
N ILE A 45 -9.28 9.42 -0.30
CA ILE A 45 -9.66 9.23 -1.71
C ILE A 45 -9.04 8.00 -2.37
N ARG A 46 -8.00 7.40 -1.75
CA ARG A 46 -7.28 6.25 -2.36
C ARG A 46 -8.19 5.06 -2.68
N VAL A 47 -9.22 4.80 -1.84
CA VAL A 47 -10.14 3.67 -2.05
C VAL A 47 -11.08 3.94 -3.22
N PRO A 48 -11.84 5.06 -3.26
CA PRO A 48 -12.69 5.35 -4.42
C PRO A 48 -11.88 5.55 -5.71
N LEU A 49 -10.68 6.12 -5.65
CA LEU A 49 -9.79 6.20 -6.82
C LEU A 49 -9.30 4.83 -7.27
N GLY A 50 -9.07 3.90 -6.34
CA GLY A 50 -8.73 2.52 -6.67
C GLY A 50 -9.84 1.83 -7.47
N PHE A 51 -11.11 2.03 -7.10
CA PHE A 51 -12.25 1.51 -7.87
C PHE A 51 -12.39 2.20 -9.24
N ALA A 52 -12.28 3.52 -9.29
CA ALA A 52 -12.31 4.25 -10.56
C ALA A 52 -11.18 3.80 -11.50
N PHE A 53 -9.98 3.59 -10.93
CA PHE A 53 -8.85 3.05 -11.66
C PHE A 53 -9.11 1.61 -12.15
N ALA A 54 -9.74 0.76 -11.35
CA ALA A 54 -10.06 -0.61 -11.74
C ALA A 54 -11.03 -0.64 -12.94
N VAL A 55 -12.04 0.24 -12.96
CA VAL A 55 -12.97 0.38 -14.09
C VAL A 55 -12.24 0.88 -15.33
N LEU A 56 -11.46 1.96 -15.21
CA LEU A 56 -10.65 2.50 -16.30
C LEU A 56 -9.65 1.47 -16.83
N TYR A 57 -8.99 0.76 -15.92
CA TYR A 57 -8.07 -0.32 -16.22
C TYR A 57 -8.76 -1.40 -17.08
N PHE A 58 -9.91 -1.89 -16.61
CA PHE A 58 -10.66 -2.92 -17.34
C PHE A 58 -11.05 -2.44 -18.74
N TRP A 59 -11.43 -1.17 -18.88
CA TRP A 59 -11.81 -0.60 -20.17
C TRP A 59 -10.60 -0.49 -21.11
N LEU A 60 -9.47 0.02 -20.65
CA LEU A 60 -8.26 0.23 -21.44
C LEU A 60 -7.48 -1.06 -21.71
N ALA A 61 -7.60 -2.08 -20.87
CA ALA A 61 -6.83 -3.30 -20.97
C ALA A 61 -7.14 -4.07 -22.26
N ARG A 62 -6.08 -4.52 -22.95
CA ARG A 62 -6.12 -5.40 -24.12
C ARG A 62 -5.27 -6.65 -23.85
N PRO A 63 -5.64 -7.47 -22.83
CA PRO A 63 -4.82 -8.58 -22.38
C PRO A 63 -4.68 -9.65 -23.46
N THR A 64 -3.54 -10.35 -23.42
CA THR A 64 -3.31 -11.61 -24.12
C THR A 64 -2.65 -12.58 -23.16
N TRP A 65 -2.69 -13.90 -23.41
CA TRP A 65 -2.12 -14.92 -22.54
C TRP A 65 -0.65 -14.66 -22.24
N ARG A 66 0.13 -14.27 -23.26
CA ARG A 66 1.54 -13.95 -23.10
C ARG A 66 1.78 -12.77 -22.13
N TRP A 67 1.03 -11.66 -22.31
CA TRP A 67 1.18 -10.49 -21.45
C TRP A 67 0.65 -10.70 -20.04
N LEU A 68 -0.39 -11.53 -19.90
CA LEU A 68 -0.90 -11.94 -18.59
C LEU A 68 0.15 -12.76 -17.83
N ALA A 69 0.81 -13.72 -18.47
CA ALA A 69 1.90 -14.50 -17.89
C ALA A 69 3.09 -13.60 -17.50
N MET A 70 3.48 -12.66 -18.37
CA MET A 70 4.55 -11.69 -18.05
C MET A 70 4.18 -10.81 -16.86
N GLY A 71 2.93 -10.36 -16.76
CA GLY A 71 2.45 -9.59 -15.62
C GLY A 71 2.46 -10.39 -14.33
N ALA A 72 2.14 -11.69 -14.38
CA ALA A 72 2.15 -12.57 -13.23
C ALA A 72 3.53 -12.68 -12.57
N ILE A 73 4.63 -12.56 -13.34
CA ILE A 73 6.01 -12.56 -12.83
C ILE A 73 6.24 -11.44 -11.79
N LEU A 74 5.50 -10.35 -11.88
CA LEU A 74 5.57 -9.24 -10.92
C LEU A 74 4.43 -9.27 -9.90
N ILE A 75 3.24 -9.71 -10.30
CA ILE A 75 2.07 -9.78 -9.41
C ILE A 75 2.33 -10.77 -8.27
N VAL A 76 2.85 -11.96 -8.58
CA VAL A 76 3.07 -13.01 -7.57
C VAL A 76 4.10 -12.58 -6.52
N PRO A 77 5.32 -12.12 -6.87
CA PRO A 77 6.24 -11.58 -5.87
C PRO A 77 5.67 -10.40 -5.09
N GLY A 78 4.91 -9.51 -5.73
CA GLY A 78 4.24 -8.41 -5.06
C GLY A 78 3.28 -8.87 -3.97
N LEU A 79 2.46 -9.90 -4.24
CA LEU A 79 1.57 -10.54 -3.26
C LEU A 79 2.35 -11.20 -2.12
N LEU A 80 3.43 -11.91 -2.44
CA LEU A 80 4.27 -12.58 -1.44
C LEU A 80 4.93 -11.56 -0.49
N ILE A 81 5.51 -10.49 -1.03
CA ILE A 81 6.10 -9.42 -0.22
C ILE A 81 5.07 -8.80 0.72
N ARG A 82 3.85 -8.54 0.24
CA ARG A 82 2.75 -8.00 1.06
C ARG A 82 2.34 -8.96 2.15
N ALA A 83 2.13 -10.23 1.81
CA ALA A 83 1.76 -11.27 2.77
C ALA A 83 2.82 -11.39 3.89
N LEU A 84 4.09 -11.49 3.51
CA LEU A 84 5.19 -11.56 4.46
C LEU A 84 5.29 -10.30 5.33
N ALA A 85 5.19 -9.12 4.73
CA ALA A 85 5.26 -7.86 5.46
C ALA A 85 4.13 -7.71 6.49
N SER A 86 2.91 -8.06 6.11
CA SER A 86 1.76 -7.96 7.02
C SER A 86 1.84 -8.90 8.22
N GLY A 87 2.49 -10.06 8.05
CA GLY A 87 2.71 -11.01 9.14
C GLY A 87 3.84 -10.63 10.10
N HIS A 88 4.65 -9.60 9.77
CA HIS A 88 5.72 -9.11 10.64
C HIS A 88 5.38 -7.78 11.33
N VAL A 89 4.37 -7.03 10.85
CA VAL A 89 4.06 -5.72 11.41
C VAL A 89 3.12 -5.79 12.61
N ARG A 90 3.56 -5.29 13.77
CA ARG A 90 2.74 -5.05 14.96
C ARG A 90 2.41 -3.57 15.05
N LYS A 91 1.30 -3.17 14.44
CA LYS A 91 0.92 -1.76 14.36
C LYS A 91 0.83 -1.13 15.73
N ASN A 92 1.54 0.01 15.90
CA ASN A 92 1.57 0.80 17.13
C ASN A 92 2.16 0.14 18.37
N GLU A 93 2.68 -1.07 18.31
CA GLU A 93 3.30 -1.77 19.46
C GLU A 93 4.83 -1.74 19.35
N ALA A 94 5.36 -2.08 18.18
CA ALA A 94 6.80 -2.11 17.94
C ALA A 94 7.13 -1.65 16.52
N LEU A 95 8.34 -1.12 16.32
CA LEU A 95 8.88 -0.83 15.01
C LEU A 95 9.26 -2.15 14.33
N ALA A 96 8.62 -2.48 13.21
CA ALA A 96 8.97 -3.66 12.44
C ALA A 96 10.30 -3.43 11.73
N MET A 97 11.31 -4.26 12.04
CA MET A 97 12.66 -4.20 11.47
C MET A 97 13.13 -5.55 10.93
N SER A 98 12.36 -6.62 11.14
CA SER A 98 12.64 -7.99 10.69
C SER A 98 11.91 -8.37 9.40
N GLY A 99 12.23 -9.54 8.84
CA GLY A 99 11.63 -10.04 7.61
C GLY A 99 11.78 -9.06 6.45
N PRO A 100 10.71 -8.76 5.68
CA PRO A 100 10.78 -7.80 4.57
C PRO A 100 11.20 -6.39 4.99
N TYR A 101 10.97 -5.99 6.24
CA TYR A 101 11.37 -4.70 6.78
C TYR A 101 12.88 -4.57 6.99
N ALA A 102 13.61 -5.67 7.02
CA ALA A 102 15.08 -5.66 7.04
C ALA A 102 15.69 -5.21 5.70
N TYR A 103 14.93 -5.28 4.61
CA TYR A 103 15.38 -4.94 3.26
C TYR A 103 14.87 -3.60 2.76
N THR A 104 13.65 -3.22 3.12
CA THR A 104 13.02 -1.95 2.77
C THR A 104 12.08 -1.49 3.88
N ARG A 105 12.01 -0.18 4.11
CA ARG A 105 11.12 0.38 5.15
C ARG A 105 9.64 0.27 4.83
N ASN A 106 9.31 0.14 3.53
CA ASN A 106 7.94 0.17 3.05
C ASN A 106 7.59 -1.06 2.18
N PRO A 107 7.75 -2.30 2.68
CA PRO A 107 7.54 -3.50 1.88
C PRO A 107 6.10 -3.67 1.39
N LEU A 108 5.10 -3.23 2.15
CA LEU A 108 3.69 -3.26 1.71
C LEU A 108 3.45 -2.37 0.48
N TYR A 109 4.07 -1.18 0.43
CA TYR A 109 3.97 -0.28 -0.72
C TYR A 109 4.80 -0.78 -1.91
N LEU A 110 5.96 -1.39 -1.66
CA LEU A 110 6.75 -2.05 -2.69
C LEU A 110 5.96 -3.18 -3.35
N GLY A 111 5.34 -4.06 -2.56
CA GLY A 111 4.51 -5.14 -3.08
C GLY A 111 3.32 -4.61 -3.88
N SER A 112 2.66 -3.53 -3.43
CA SER A 112 1.59 -2.87 -4.19
C SER A 112 2.08 -2.32 -5.52
N LEU A 113 3.26 -1.70 -5.54
CA LEU A 113 3.88 -1.15 -6.75
C LEU A 113 4.20 -2.26 -7.76
N LEU A 114 4.79 -3.36 -7.29
CA LEU A 114 5.08 -4.53 -8.14
C LEU A 114 3.81 -5.12 -8.74
N MET A 115 2.76 -5.30 -7.93
CA MET A 115 1.46 -5.75 -8.41
C MET A 115 0.89 -4.78 -9.46
N GLY A 116 0.95 -3.47 -9.19
CA GLY A 116 0.48 -2.45 -10.11
C GLY A 116 1.21 -2.48 -11.45
N ILE A 117 2.54 -2.59 -11.42
CA ILE A 117 3.36 -2.72 -12.65
C ILE A 117 3.01 -4.02 -13.37
N GLY A 118 2.86 -5.14 -12.65
CA GLY A 118 2.48 -6.42 -13.23
C GLY A 118 1.12 -6.35 -13.93
N PHE A 119 0.14 -5.71 -13.33
CA PHE A 119 -1.16 -5.47 -13.96
C PHE A 119 -1.05 -4.49 -15.15
N ALA A 120 -0.21 -3.46 -15.09
CA ALA A 120 0.02 -2.56 -16.23
C ALA A 120 0.62 -3.31 -17.43
N VAL A 121 1.56 -4.22 -17.17
CA VAL A 121 2.11 -5.13 -18.19
C VAL A 121 1.01 -6.04 -18.76
N ALA A 122 0.21 -6.70 -17.90
CA ALA A 122 -0.89 -7.57 -18.30
C ALA A 122 -1.96 -6.83 -19.13
N ALA A 123 -2.21 -5.56 -18.84
CA ALA A 123 -3.13 -4.71 -19.58
C ALA A 123 -2.67 -4.41 -21.01
N ARG A 124 -1.37 -4.52 -21.30
CA ARG A 124 -0.80 -4.12 -22.60
C ARG A 124 -1.22 -2.70 -23.00
N SER A 125 -1.29 -1.78 -22.03
CA SER A 125 -1.71 -0.40 -22.22
C SER A 125 -0.75 0.55 -21.51
N TRP A 126 -0.02 1.36 -22.26
CA TRP A 126 0.90 2.34 -21.70
C TRP A 126 0.17 3.42 -20.86
N TRP A 127 -1.09 3.73 -21.22
CA TRP A 127 -1.92 4.65 -20.45
C TRP A 127 -2.15 4.18 -19.01
N VAL A 128 -2.34 2.87 -18.83
CA VAL A 128 -2.43 2.26 -17.49
C VAL A 128 -1.14 2.50 -16.70
N GLY A 129 0.01 2.35 -17.35
CA GLY A 129 1.31 2.65 -16.72
C GLY A 129 1.44 4.12 -16.32
N VAL A 130 1.04 5.05 -17.19
CA VAL A 130 1.07 6.49 -16.89
C VAL A 130 0.18 6.82 -15.68
N VAL A 131 -1.06 6.34 -15.67
CA VAL A 131 -1.98 6.57 -14.54
C VAL A 131 -1.43 5.97 -13.26
N LEU A 132 -0.85 4.77 -13.30
CA LEU A 132 -0.20 4.14 -12.16
C LEU A 132 0.93 5.02 -11.59
N VAL A 133 1.81 5.53 -12.45
CA VAL A 133 2.93 6.42 -12.06
C VAL A 133 2.39 7.70 -11.41
N VAL A 134 1.41 8.35 -12.05
CA VAL A 134 0.78 9.56 -11.51
C VAL A 134 0.16 9.29 -10.15
N MET A 135 -0.61 8.21 -10.00
CA MET A 135 -1.23 7.82 -8.73
C MET A 135 -0.16 7.52 -7.66
N PHE A 136 0.93 6.86 -8.03
CA PHE A 136 2.01 6.57 -7.10
C PHE A 136 2.61 7.86 -6.53
N PHE A 137 3.01 8.78 -7.37
CA PHE A 137 3.62 10.03 -6.91
C PHE A 137 2.63 10.97 -6.21
N ALA A 138 1.39 11.06 -6.69
CA ALA A 138 0.40 11.96 -6.13
C ALA A 138 -0.23 11.46 -4.82
N ILE A 139 -0.38 10.16 -4.65
CA ILE A 139 -1.13 9.58 -3.54
C ILE A 139 -0.22 8.79 -2.60
N TYR A 140 0.52 7.80 -3.13
CA TYR A 140 1.29 6.90 -2.27
C TYR A 140 2.52 7.56 -1.66
N LEU A 141 3.27 8.34 -2.42
CA LEU A 141 4.49 8.96 -1.90
C LEU A 141 4.21 9.96 -0.74
N PRO A 142 3.20 10.83 -0.79
CA PRO A 142 2.81 11.65 0.36
C PRO A 142 2.40 10.82 1.58
N VAL A 143 1.62 9.75 1.40
CA VAL A 143 1.19 8.87 2.49
C VAL A 143 2.39 8.17 3.14
N ILE A 144 3.33 7.64 2.35
CA ILE A 144 4.56 7.03 2.86
C ILE A 144 5.37 8.03 3.69
N ARG A 145 5.51 9.28 3.22
CA ARG A 145 6.24 10.32 3.95
C ARG A 145 5.58 10.68 5.28
N ASP A 146 4.26 10.74 5.30
CA ASP A 146 3.50 11.03 6.50
C ASP A 146 3.59 9.86 7.52
N GLU A 147 3.53 8.61 7.07
CA GLU A 147 3.73 7.43 7.91
C GLU A 147 5.16 7.39 8.49
N GLU A 148 6.19 7.69 7.69
CA GLU A 148 7.57 7.77 8.18
C GLU A 148 7.76 8.90 9.19
N ALA A 149 7.10 10.05 9.00
CA ALA A 149 7.13 11.16 9.95
C ALA A 149 6.48 10.76 11.29
N PHE A 150 5.35 10.06 11.24
CA PHE A 150 4.68 9.51 12.42
C PHE A 150 5.58 8.50 13.17
N LEU A 151 6.17 7.54 12.44
CA LEU A 151 7.06 6.53 13.04
C LEU A 151 8.29 7.17 13.68
N ARG A 152 8.86 8.22 13.07
CA ARG A 152 10.00 8.97 13.61
C ARG A 152 9.66 9.67 14.92
N GLY A 153 8.44 10.17 15.06
CA GLY A 153 7.97 10.80 16.29
C GLY A 153 7.64 9.79 17.40
N LYS A 154 7.27 8.56 17.01
CA LYS A 154 6.81 7.53 17.94
C LYS A 154 7.93 6.62 18.45
N PHE A 155 8.90 6.27 17.60
CA PHE A 155 9.96 5.31 17.89
C PHE A 155 11.32 6.00 17.79
N PRO A 156 12.05 6.13 18.92
CA PRO A 156 13.37 6.78 18.95
C PRO A 156 14.39 6.09 18.03
N GLU A 157 14.31 4.76 17.91
CA GLU A 157 15.18 3.92 17.09
C GLU A 157 14.94 4.08 15.57
N PHE A 158 13.81 4.68 15.17
CA PHE A 158 13.48 4.86 13.74
C PHE A 158 14.54 5.64 12.97
N GLY A 159 15.21 6.60 13.63
CA GLY A 159 16.27 7.41 13.01
C GLY A 159 17.45 6.57 12.55
N GLU A 160 17.89 5.63 13.39
CA GLU A 160 18.98 4.72 13.07
C GLU A 160 18.58 3.66 12.05
N TYR A 161 17.40 3.08 12.21
CA TYR A 161 16.81 2.16 11.22
C TYR A 161 16.72 2.82 9.84
N ALA A 162 16.26 4.07 9.75
CA ALA A 162 16.10 4.79 8.50
C ALA A 162 17.43 5.13 7.79
N ARG A 163 18.57 5.16 8.53
CA ARG A 163 19.91 5.31 7.95
C ARG A 163 20.39 4.01 7.30
N ARG A 164 20.02 2.86 7.88
CA ARG A 164 20.48 1.53 7.42
C ARG A 164 19.61 0.94 6.33
N VAL A 165 18.29 1.13 6.41
CA VAL A 165 17.31 0.51 5.51
C VAL A 165 16.72 1.56 4.56
N PRO A 166 16.73 1.36 3.24
CA PRO A 166 16.20 2.31 2.26
C PRO A 166 14.67 2.36 2.30
N ARG A 167 14.11 3.47 1.77
CA ARG A 167 12.67 3.72 1.79
C ARG A 167 11.86 2.74 0.96
N MET A 168 12.28 2.47 -0.28
CA MET A 168 11.49 1.72 -1.27
C MET A 168 12.27 0.62 -1.96
N PHE A 169 13.42 0.92 -2.55
CA PHE A 169 14.22 -0.07 -3.25
C PHE A 169 14.91 -0.99 -2.24
N PRO A 170 14.66 -2.32 -2.30
CA PRO A 170 15.19 -3.25 -1.31
C PRO A 170 16.72 -3.37 -1.45
N ARG A 171 17.39 -3.52 -0.31
CA ARG A 171 18.80 -3.93 -0.27
C ARG A 171 18.93 -5.41 -0.61
N ILE A 172 20.12 -5.78 -1.08
CA ILE A 172 20.45 -7.20 -1.34
C ILE A 172 20.65 -7.93 -0.01
N ALA A 173 21.31 -7.28 0.97
CA ALA A 173 21.56 -7.85 2.29
C ALA A 173 20.63 -7.24 3.34
N ALA A 174 20.12 -8.04 4.27
CA ALA A 174 19.35 -7.58 5.41
C ALA A 174 20.16 -6.59 6.28
N ALA A 175 19.55 -5.49 6.70
CA ALA A 175 20.17 -4.48 7.57
C ALA A 175 19.26 -4.09 8.74
N GLY A 176 18.16 -4.80 8.93
CA GLY A 176 17.34 -4.73 10.14
C GLY A 176 17.97 -5.48 11.29
N SER A 177 17.50 -5.25 12.50
CA SER A 177 17.79 -6.10 13.64
C SER A 177 16.92 -7.36 13.52
N ASP A 178 17.50 -8.50 13.84
CA ASP A 178 16.73 -9.71 14.10
C ASP A 178 16.14 -9.54 15.52
N ASP A 179 14.93 -9.01 15.57
CA ASP A 179 14.17 -8.84 16.83
C ASP A 179 13.48 -10.15 17.26
N GLY A 180 13.81 -11.27 16.59
CA GLY A 180 13.19 -12.57 16.85
C GLY A 180 11.72 -12.64 16.43
N ALA A 181 11.17 -11.57 15.85
CA ALA A 181 9.80 -11.52 15.40
C ALA A 181 9.63 -12.30 14.07
N GLY A 182 9.23 -13.55 14.17
CA GLY A 182 8.89 -14.39 13.03
C GLY A 182 7.57 -13.98 12.38
N PHE A 183 7.29 -14.55 11.22
CA PHE A 183 6.01 -14.41 10.53
C PHE A 183 4.86 -14.95 11.40
N SER A 184 3.80 -14.15 11.56
CA SER A 184 2.58 -14.52 12.27
C SER A 184 1.40 -14.55 11.31
N PHE A 185 0.80 -15.73 11.14
CA PHE A 185 -0.41 -15.89 10.34
C PHE A 185 -1.61 -15.14 10.96
N ALA A 186 -1.65 -15.05 12.29
CA ALA A 186 -2.68 -14.26 12.99
C ALA A 186 -2.64 -12.79 12.61
N LEU A 187 -1.45 -12.18 12.52
CA LEU A 187 -1.29 -10.80 12.05
C LEU A 187 -1.69 -10.63 10.58
N TYR A 188 -1.36 -11.60 9.72
CA TYR A 188 -1.80 -11.59 8.33
C TYR A 188 -3.33 -11.54 8.21
N ILE A 189 -4.04 -12.36 8.96
CA ILE A 189 -5.51 -12.38 8.99
C ILE A 189 -6.06 -11.09 9.63
N GLN A 190 -5.48 -10.65 10.75
CA GLN A 190 -5.90 -9.43 11.45
C GLN A 190 -5.80 -8.18 10.55
N HIS A 191 -4.74 -8.09 9.74
CA HIS A 191 -4.56 -7.01 8.77
C HIS A 191 -5.41 -7.16 7.49
N ARG A 192 -6.16 -8.25 7.38
CA ARG A 192 -7.02 -8.58 6.22
C ARG A 192 -6.26 -8.55 4.90
N GLU A 193 -4.99 -8.95 4.91
CA GLU A 193 -4.13 -8.85 3.74
C GLU A 193 -4.52 -9.86 2.64
N TYR A 194 -5.31 -10.89 2.97
CA TYR A 194 -5.98 -11.77 2.01
C TYR A 194 -6.85 -11.00 1.00
N ASN A 195 -7.31 -9.78 1.33
CA ASN A 195 -8.05 -8.94 0.39
C ASN A 195 -7.20 -8.54 -0.82
N ALA A 196 -5.88 -8.40 -0.67
CA ALA A 196 -4.98 -8.14 -1.79
C ALA A 196 -4.92 -9.35 -2.74
N LEU A 197 -4.88 -10.57 -2.19
CA LEU A 197 -4.95 -11.80 -2.97
C LEU A 197 -6.30 -11.93 -3.69
N ILE A 198 -7.42 -11.74 -2.98
CA ILE A 198 -8.76 -11.79 -3.57
C ILE A 198 -8.88 -10.75 -4.70
N GLY A 199 -8.43 -9.52 -4.47
CA GLY A 199 -8.47 -8.46 -5.49
C GLY A 199 -7.63 -8.80 -6.72
N ALA A 200 -6.44 -9.37 -6.53
CA ALA A 200 -5.57 -9.79 -7.63
C ALA A 200 -6.19 -10.95 -8.43
N LEU A 201 -6.78 -11.93 -7.75
CA LEU A 201 -7.47 -13.04 -8.39
C LEU A 201 -8.71 -12.56 -9.17
N ALA A 202 -9.52 -11.70 -8.57
CA ALA A 202 -10.70 -11.13 -9.21
C ALA A 202 -10.33 -10.33 -10.47
N MET A 203 -9.28 -9.50 -10.38
CA MET A 203 -8.80 -8.73 -11.55
C MET A 203 -8.25 -9.64 -12.65
N THR A 204 -7.48 -10.65 -12.29
CA THR A 204 -6.96 -11.65 -13.24
C THR A 204 -8.09 -12.41 -13.91
N ALA A 205 -9.08 -12.88 -13.14
CA ALA A 205 -10.27 -13.54 -13.68
C ALA A 205 -11.05 -12.62 -14.65
N ALA A 206 -11.24 -11.35 -14.29
CA ALA A 206 -11.89 -10.37 -15.16
C ALA A 206 -11.14 -10.18 -16.49
N LEU A 207 -9.80 -10.16 -16.49
CA LEU A 207 -8.99 -10.08 -17.70
C LEU A 207 -9.14 -11.34 -18.56
N ILE A 208 -9.15 -12.52 -17.94
CA ILE A 208 -9.35 -13.80 -18.64
C ILE A 208 -10.74 -13.82 -19.31
N VAL A 209 -11.79 -13.48 -18.58
CA VAL A 209 -13.16 -13.37 -19.13
C VAL A 209 -13.19 -12.39 -20.31
N LYS A 210 -12.56 -11.22 -20.17
CA LYS A 210 -12.47 -10.23 -21.26
C LYS A 210 -11.77 -10.80 -22.50
N MET A 211 -10.73 -11.61 -22.33
CA MET A 211 -10.02 -12.26 -23.44
C MET A 211 -10.89 -13.29 -24.14
N VAL A 212 -11.56 -14.14 -23.37
CA VAL A 212 -12.43 -15.18 -23.90
C VAL A 212 -13.59 -14.57 -24.69
N VAL A 213 -14.29 -13.60 -24.10
CA VAL A 213 -15.42 -12.91 -24.76
C VAL A 213 -14.98 -12.22 -26.06
N ARG A 214 -13.82 -11.57 -26.05
CA ARG A 214 -13.28 -10.95 -27.29
C ARG A 214 -12.91 -11.97 -28.36
N GLY A 215 -12.37 -13.12 -27.98
CA GLY A 215 -12.08 -14.20 -28.91
C GLY A 215 -13.33 -14.73 -29.57
N TRP A 216 -14.45 -14.83 -28.83
CA TRP A 216 -15.75 -15.29 -29.37
C TRP A 216 -16.41 -14.28 -30.32
N VAL A 217 -16.20 -12.98 -30.08
CA VAL A 217 -16.81 -11.92 -30.93
C VAL A 217 -16.00 -11.66 -32.20
N ALA A 218 -14.73 -12.06 -32.23
CA ALA A 218 -13.81 -11.83 -33.35
C ALA A 218 -13.68 -13.05 -34.30
N GLY A 219 -14.22 -14.22 -33.95
CA GLY A 219 -14.28 -15.43 -34.78
C GLY A 219 -15.67 -15.64 -35.33
#